data_00c16e093f52627a95f64f004162ba00
#
_entry.id   00c16e093f52627a95f64f004162ba00
#
_cell.length_a   1.000
_cell.length_b   1.000
_cell.length_c   1.000
_cell.angle_alpha   90.00
_cell.angle_beta   90.00
_cell.angle_gamma   90.00
#
_symmetry.space_group_name_H-M   'P 1'
#
loop_
_entity.id
_entity.type
_entity.pdbx_description
1 polymer ?
#
loop_
_entity_poly.entity_id
_entity_poly.type
_entity_poly.pdbx_seq_one_letter_code
_entity_poly.pdbx_strand_id
1 'polypeptide(L)'
;MHYTMDDPLDAAMQKCVENCTDCNNTCTRTIAYCMTMGGMHAEAAHLKALLDCAEACAASVHFMLRGSALYPRMSAVCAAACEQCAQSCEQFPDDAQMKFCAETCRRCAESCREMAGVKA
;
A
#
# COMPACT_ATOMS: atom_id res chain seq x y z
N MET A 1 -6.46 -21.33 -10.15
CA MET A 1 -5.03 -21.59 -10.36
C MET A 1 -4.30 -21.46 -9.02
N HIS A 2 -3.41 -22.33 -8.76
CA HIS A 2 -2.57 -22.20 -7.60
C HIS A 2 -1.17 -21.76 -8.04
N TYR A 3 -0.49 -21.06 -7.18
CA TYR A 3 0.86 -20.61 -7.42
C TYR A 3 1.84 -21.74 -7.09
N THR A 4 2.74 -22.04 -8.01
CA THR A 4 3.75 -23.07 -7.81
C THR A 4 5.13 -22.52 -8.17
N MET A 5 6.17 -23.27 -7.84
CA MET A 5 7.53 -22.90 -8.20
C MET A 5 7.76 -22.96 -9.72
N ASP A 6 6.93 -23.76 -10.42
CA ASP A 6 7.04 -23.89 -11.86
C ASP A 6 6.27 -22.83 -12.62
N ASP A 7 5.51 -21.99 -11.90
CA ASP A 7 4.65 -20.97 -12.49
C ASP A 7 4.90 -19.64 -11.76
N PRO A 8 6.10 -19.09 -11.89
CA PRO A 8 6.47 -17.89 -11.15
C PRO A 8 5.74 -16.66 -11.69
N LEU A 9 5.54 -15.70 -10.82
CA LEU A 9 5.04 -14.39 -11.19
C LEU A 9 6.09 -13.71 -12.06
N ASP A 10 5.65 -12.84 -12.98
CA ASP A 10 6.60 -12.03 -13.70
C ASP A 10 7.27 -11.02 -12.74
N ALA A 11 8.38 -10.43 -13.19
CA ALA A 11 9.19 -9.59 -12.32
C ALA A 11 8.45 -8.37 -11.79
N ALA A 12 7.63 -7.74 -12.61
CA ALA A 12 6.88 -6.54 -12.21
C ALA A 12 5.82 -6.90 -11.16
N MET A 13 5.11 -7.99 -11.36
CA MET A 13 4.10 -8.44 -10.40
C MET A 13 4.73 -8.87 -9.08
N GLN A 14 5.84 -9.59 -9.13
CA GLN A 14 6.56 -9.98 -7.93
C GLN A 14 7.01 -8.75 -7.13
N LYS A 15 7.53 -7.74 -7.81
CA LYS A 15 7.94 -6.50 -7.17
C LYS A 15 6.75 -5.79 -6.53
N CYS A 16 5.60 -5.78 -7.20
CA CYS A 16 4.39 -5.18 -6.66
C CYS A 16 3.90 -5.92 -5.41
N VAL A 17 3.95 -7.25 -5.43
CA VAL A 17 3.60 -8.06 -4.25
C VAL A 17 4.50 -7.68 -3.08
N GLU A 18 5.80 -7.55 -3.30
CA GLU A 18 6.74 -7.16 -2.26
C GLU A 18 6.43 -5.76 -1.73
N ASN A 19 6.20 -4.80 -2.62
CA ASN A 19 5.90 -3.43 -2.24
C ASN A 19 4.59 -3.33 -1.46
N CYS A 20 3.56 -4.05 -1.89
CA CYS A 20 2.28 -4.08 -1.19
C CYS A 20 2.40 -4.72 0.20
N THR A 21 3.20 -5.78 0.31
CA THR A 21 3.43 -6.44 1.59
C THR A 21 4.14 -5.49 2.55
N ASP A 22 5.18 -4.81 2.09
CA ASP A 22 5.91 -3.83 2.89
C ASP A 22 5.01 -2.68 3.31
N CYS A 23 4.17 -2.20 2.39
CA CYS A 23 3.28 -1.09 2.65
C CYS A 23 2.21 -1.46 3.68
N ASN A 24 1.62 -2.65 3.56
CA ASN A 24 0.66 -3.15 4.55
C ASN A 24 1.30 -3.18 5.94
N ASN A 25 2.50 -3.76 6.04
CA ASN A 25 3.20 -3.87 7.31
C ASN A 25 3.52 -2.49 7.89
N THR A 26 4.03 -1.60 7.05
CA THR A 26 4.41 -0.24 7.48
C THR A 26 3.19 0.55 7.93
N CYS A 27 2.10 0.51 7.17
CA CYS A 27 0.87 1.23 7.54
C CYS A 27 0.28 0.69 8.84
N THR A 28 0.30 -0.63 9.02
CA THR A 28 -0.23 -1.25 10.24
C THR A 28 0.56 -0.79 11.47
N ARG A 29 1.88 -0.77 11.37
CA ARG A 29 2.74 -0.28 12.45
C ARG A 29 2.54 1.21 12.70
N THR A 30 2.35 1.97 11.62
CA THR A 30 2.17 3.42 11.72
C THR A 30 0.83 3.76 12.38
N ILE A 31 -0.22 2.96 12.15
CA ILE A 31 -1.49 3.14 12.85
C ILE A 31 -1.29 3.05 14.37
N ALA A 32 -0.59 2.02 14.83
CA ALA A 32 -0.32 1.85 16.25
C ALA A 32 0.50 3.02 16.81
N TYR A 33 1.49 3.46 16.06
CA TYR A 33 2.30 4.62 16.42
C TYR A 33 1.44 5.89 16.55
N CYS A 34 0.57 6.12 15.57
CA CYS A 34 -0.30 7.31 15.57
C CYS A 34 -1.29 7.31 16.74
N MET A 35 -1.82 6.15 17.08
CA MET A 35 -2.70 6.02 18.24
C MET A 35 -1.98 6.35 19.53
N THR A 36 -0.71 6.00 19.62
CA THR A 36 0.11 6.31 20.81
C THR A 36 0.42 7.81 20.88
N MET A 37 0.69 8.43 19.73
CA MET A 37 1.03 9.86 19.69
C MET A 37 -0.18 10.74 20.03
N GLY A 38 -1.37 10.34 19.61
CA GLY A 38 -2.57 11.15 19.81
C GLY A 38 -2.58 12.44 18.99
N GLY A 39 -3.46 13.35 19.32
CA GLY A 39 -3.56 14.64 18.64
C GLY A 39 -3.78 14.50 17.15
N MET A 40 -3.06 15.29 16.36
CA MET A 40 -3.16 15.26 14.90
C MET A 40 -2.89 13.88 14.31
N HIS A 41 -1.97 13.14 14.91
CA HIS A 41 -1.66 11.77 14.44
C HIS A 41 -2.86 10.84 14.54
N ALA A 42 -3.74 11.06 15.51
CA ALA A 42 -4.89 10.18 15.76
C ALA A 42 -6.20 10.74 15.20
N GLU A 43 -6.15 11.75 14.36
CA GLU A 43 -7.36 12.27 13.73
C GLU A 43 -7.97 11.24 12.80
N ALA A 44 -9.31 11.21 12.75
CA ALA A 44 -10.05 10.19 12.02
C ALA A 44 -9.64 10.09 10.55
N ALA A 45 -9.51 11.22 9.87
CA ALA A 45 -9.16 11.22 8.45
C ALA A 45 -7.80 10.57 8.21
N HIS A 46 -6.84 10.84 9.09
CA HIS A 46 -5.49 10.27 8.97
C HIS A 46 -5.49 8.78 9.23
N LEU A 47 -6.17 8.34 10.29
CA LEU A 47 -6.23 6.90 10.61
C LEU A 47 -6.96 6.11 9.54
N LYS A 48 -8.05 6.68 8.98
CA LYS A 48 -8.78 6.02 7.90
C LYS A 48 -7.92 5.87 6.65
N ALA A 49 -7.11 6.87 6.32
CA ALA A 49 -6.20 6.77 5.16
C ALA A 49 -5.20 5.63 5.35
N LEU A 50 -4.64 5.51 6.56
CA LEU A 50 -3.71 4.41 6.88
C LEU A 50 -4.41 3.05 6.81
N LEU A 51 -5.61 2.96 7.36
CA LEU A 51 -6.39 1.71 7.35
C LEU A 51 -6.75 1.29 5.93
N ASP A 52 -7.24 2.22 5.12
CA ASP A 52 -7.58 1.93 3.72
C ASP A 52 -6.36 1.43 2.96
N CYS A 53 -5.22 2.08 3.17
CA CYS A 53 -3.99 1.69 2.49
C CYS A 53 -3.55 0.29 2.92
N ALA A 54 -3.56 0.01 4.22
CA ALA A 54 -3.17 -1.31 4.71
C ALA A 54 -4.06 -2.41 4.15
N GLU A 55 -5.37 -2.20 4.14
CA GLU A 55 -6.32 -3.20 3.63
C GLU A 55 -6.22 -3.37 2.12
N ALA A 56 -6.11 -2.27 1.38
CA ALA A 56 -5.98 -2.34 -0.07
C ALA A 56 -4.70 -3.08 -0.48
N CYS A 57 -3.60 -2.82 0.23
CA CYS A 57 -2.33 -3.51 -0.04
C CYS A 57 -2.47 -5.01 0.20
N ALA A 58 -3.10 -5.44 1.30
CA ALA A 58 -3.29 -6.86 1.59
C ALA A 58 -4.16 -7.51 0.52
N ALA A 59 -5.27 -6.88 0.16
CA ALA A 59 -6.16 -7.40 -0.88
C ALA A 59 -5.44 -7.51 -2.23
N SER A 60 -4.67 -6.49 -2.58
CA SER A 60 -3.94 -6.46 -3.84
C SER A 60 -2.97 -7.66 -3.96
N VAL A 61 -2.25 -7.96 -2.87
CA VAL A 61 -1.36 -9.13 -2.82
C VAL A 61 -2.16 -10.40 -3.09
N HIS A 62 -3.29 -10.58 -2.42
CA HIS A 62 -4.10 -11.77 -2.58
C HIS A 62 -4.61 -11.92 -4.01
N PHE A 63 -5.10 -10.84 -4.60
CA PHE A 63 -5.60 -10.86 -5.97
C PHE A 63 -4.50 -11.24 -6.96
N MET A 64 -3.30 -10.70 -6.78
CA MET A 64 -2.17 -11.01 -7.66
C MET A 64 -1.72 -12.46 -7.50
N LEU A 65 -1.57 -12.92 -6.26
CA LEU A 65 -1.04 -14.25 -6.00
C LEU A 65 -1.94 -15.36 -6.51
N ARG A 66 -3.28 -15.19 -6.45
CA ARG A 66 -4.17 -16.22 -6.96
C ARG A 66 -4.55 -16.03 -8.43
N GLY A 67 -3.94 -15.07 -9.10
CA GLY A 67 -4.19 -14.85 -10.52
C GLY A 67 -5.60 -14.39 -10.83
N SER A 68 -6.20 -13.58 -9.96
CA SER A 68 -7.55 -13.07 -10.17
C SER A 68 -7.60 -12.18 -11.42
N ALA A 69 -8.63 -12.36 -12.24
CA ALA A 69 -8.86 -11.50 -13.39
C ALA A 69 -9.13 -10.05 -12.98
N LEU A 70 -9.44 -9.83 -11.71
CA LEU A 70 -9.74 -8.50 -11.18
C LEU A 70 -8.51 -7.78 -10.62
N TYR A 71 -7.33 -8.39 -10.69
CA TYR A 71 -6.15 -7.79 -10.06
C TYR A 71 -5.83 -6.39 -10.60
N PRO A 72 -6.00 -6.08 -11.90
CA PRO A 72 -5.68 -4.71 -12.36
C PRO A 72 -6.57 -3.66 -11.70
N ARG A 73 -7.84 -3.97 -11.51
CA ARG A 73 -8.78 -3.05 -10.86
C ARG A 73 -8.44 -2.88 -9.38
N MET A 74 -8.11 -3.99 -8.72
CA MET A 74 -7.70 -3.92 -7.31
C MET A 74 -6.40 -3.13 -7.17
N SER A 75 -5.48 -3.29 -8.10
CA SER A 75 -4.23 -2.53 -8.11
C SER A 75 -4.50 -1.03 -8.29
N ALA A 76 -5.50 -0.66 -9.08
CA ALA A 76 -5.88 0.75 -9.24
C ALA A 76 -6.42 1.32 -7.92
N VAL A 77 -7.25 0.57 -7.21
CA VAL A 77 -7.76 0.97 -5.89
C VAL A 77 -6.59 1.11 -4.91
N CYS A 78 -5.68 0.16 -4.93
CA CYS A 78 -4.52 0.18 -4.05
C CYS A 78 -3.64 1.39 -4.31
N ALA A 79 -3.41 1.73 -5.59
CA ALA A 79 -2.62 2.91 -5.95
C ALA A 79 -3.26 4.18 -5.38
N ALA A 80 -4.58 4.32 -5.51
CA ALA A 80 -5.30 5.49 -4.99
C ALA A 80 -5.19 5.56 -3.47
N ALA A 81 -5.37 4.43 -2.78
CA ALA A 81 -5.28 4.38 -1.32
C ALA A 81 -3.87 4.73 -0.84
N CYS A 82 -2.85 4.23 -1.54
CA CYS A 82 -1.45 4.53 -1.21
C CYS A 82 -1.14 6.02 -1.40
N GLU A 83 -1.65 6.63 -2.45
CA GLU A 83 -1.44 8.07 -2.70
C GLU A 83 -2.10 8.92 -1.62
N GLN A 84 -3.34 8.60 -1.24
CA GLN A 84 -4.02 9.32 -0.17
C GLN A 84 -3.28 9.17 1.16
N CYS A 85 -2.80 7.98 1.44
CA CYS A 85 -2.05 7.70 2.66
C CYS A 85 -0.75 8.49 2.68
N ALA A 86 -0.02 8.51 1.56
CA ALA A 86 1.22 9.27 1.46
C ALA A 86 0.98 10.76 1.72
N GLN A 87 -0.07 11.33 1.11
CA GLN A 87 -0.41 12.74 1.31
C GLN A 87 -0.71 13.03 2.78
N SER A 88 -1.45 12.12 3.43
CA SER A 88 -1.79 12.28 4.84
C SER A 88 -0.55 12.26 5.72
N CYS A 89 0.36 11.32 5.45
CA CYS A 89 1.61 11.20 6.22
C CYS A 89 2.54 12.38 5.97
N GLU A 90 2.52 12.96 4.77
CA GLU A 90 3.36 14.11 4.41
C GLU A 90 2.98 15.38 5.15
N GLN A 91 1.84 15.40 5.85
CA GLN A 91 1.48 16.50 6.74
C GLN A 91 2.38 16.60 7.98
N PHE A 92 3.22 15.59 8.20
CA PHE A 92 4.11 15.51 9.36
C PHE A 92 5.57 15.47 8.90
N PRO A 93 6.08 16.54 8.29
CA PRO A 93 7.38 16.51 7.62
C PRO A 93 8.58 16.29 8.55
N ASP A 94 8.41 16.57 9.85
CA ASP A 94 9.49 16.41 10.81
C ASP A 94 9.43 15.09 11.59
N ASP A 95 8.47 14.22 11.25
CA ASP A 95 8.27 12.95 11.95
C ASP A 95 8.86 11.83 11.10
N ALA A 96 9.88 11.15 11.62
CA ALA A 96 10.60 10.11 10.87
C ALA A 96 9.70 8.93 10.49
N GLN A 97 8.80 8.51 11.40
CA GLN A 97 7.90 7.38 11.11
C GLN A 97 6.93 7.75 9.99
N MET A 98 6.43 8.97 10.01
CA MET A 98 5.49 9.42 8.99
C MET A 98 6.18 9.56 7.63
N LYS A 99 7.41 10.08 7.62
CA LYS A 99 8.19 10.18 6.39
C LYS A 99 8.45 8.81 5.79
N PHE A 100 8.83 7.84 6.63
CA PHE A 100 9.08 6.48 6.17
C PHE A 100 7.83 5.86 5.58
N CYS A 101 6.69 6.04 6.26
CA CYS A 101 5.40 5.54 5.77
C CYS A 101 5.03 6.17 4.42
N ALA A 102 5.19 7.49 4.31
CA ALA A 102 4.90 8.19 3.06
C ALA A 102 5.74 7.67 1.91
N GLU A 103 7.03 7.48 2.12
CA GLU A 103 7.94 6.96 1.09
C GLU A 103 7.54 5.55 0.66
N THR A 104 7.20 4.71 1.63
CA THR A 104 6.75 3.35 1.35
C THR A 104 5.46 3.35 0.54
N CYS A 105 4.51 4.22 0.90
CA CYS A 105 3.25 4.36 0.18
C CYS A 105 3.46 4.86 -1.25
N ARG A 106 4.36 5.82 -1.45
CA ARG A 106 4.66 6.33 -2.79
C ARG A 106 5.24 5.25 -3.70
N ARG A 107 6.16 4.46 -3.16
CA ARG A 107 6.77 3.35 -3.90
C ARG A 107 5.71 2.31 -4.27
N CYS A 108 4.83 1.99 -3.33
CA CYS A 108 3.75 1.04 -3.57
C CYS A 108 2.77 1.56 -4.62
N ALA A 109 2.38 2.83 -4.53
CA ALA A 109 1.48 3.46 -5.49
C ALA A 109 2.01 3.34 -6.92
N GLU A 110 3.30 3.57 -7.09
CA GLU A 110 3.94 3.50 -8.41
C GLU A 110 3.84 2.09 -9.00
N SER A 111 4.19 1.07 -8.21
CA SER A 111 4.11 -0.31 -8.72
C SER A 111 2.66 -0.75 -8.94
N CYS A 112 1.72 -0.30 -8.12
CA CYS A 112 0.31 -0.61 -8.30
C CYS A 112 -0.26 0.03 -9.57
N ARG A 113 0.15 1.25 -9.89
CA ARG A 113 -0.26 1.89 -11.15
C ARG A 113 0.23 1.09 -12.34
N GLU A 114 1.44 0.57 -12.27
CA GLU A 114 1.99 -0.28 -13.32
C GLU A 114 1.15 -1.55 -13.50
N MET A 115 0.78 -2.19 -12.40
CA MET A 115 -0.06 -3.41 -12.45
C MET A 115 -1.48 -3.12 -12.93
N ALA A 116 -1.98 -1.92 -12.67
CA ALA A 116 -3.29 -1.49 -13.14
C ALA A 116 -3.29 -1.13 -14.64
N GLY A 117 -2.11 -1.02 -15.25
CA GLY A 117 -1.99 -0.60 -16.63
C GLY A 117 -2.11 0.91 -16.82
N VAL A 118 -2.00 1.68 -15.74
CA VAL A 118 -2.08 3.14 -15.79
C VAL A 118 -0.68 3.69 -16.04
N LYS A 119 -0.53 4.44 -17.11
CA LYS A 119 0.76 5.06 -17.44
C LYS A 119 0.86 6.41 -16.76
N ALA A 120 2.03 6.66 -16.23
CA ALA A 120 2.32 7.94 -15.57
C ALA A 120 2.28 9.09 -16.56
#